data_464002144870e8e0b2bbffd81e376c81
#
_entry.id   464002144870e8e0b2bbffd81e376c81
#
_cell.length_a   1.000
_cell.length_b   1.000
_cell.length_c   1.000
_cell.angle_alpha   90.00
_cell.angle_beta   90.00
_cell.angle_gamma   90.00
#
_symmetry.space_group_name_H-M   'P 1'
#
loop_
_entity.id
_entity.type
_entity.pdbx_description
1 polymer ?
#
loop_
_entity_poly.entity_id
_entity_poly.type
_entity_poly.pdbx_seq_one_letter_code
_entity_poly.pdbx_strand_id
1 'polypeptide(L)'
;GRINVWFVQDGGGFDAPPPGGTTTAAQVVSGLPAGTYTVTINWIWDPSYVVDAVANSPQTFQLVIGGNSTGTSPFGIGNGITGNWYDPDESGHGFSLEVLPGGTLLAEWFVFAPNGGRDWIVAAGPINGNTATLNAFRTDGAGGLFPPRYNPAAVQAVPWGTFTFAFSDCNNGTVSWEPTA
;
A
#
# COMPACT_ATOMS: atom_id res chain seq x y z
N GLY A 1 18.96 17.75 10.32
CA GLY A 1 19.73 16.96 9.34
C GLY A 1 19.41 17.38 7.89
N ARG A 2 20.18 16.88 6.96
CA ARG A 2 19.95 17.06 5.52
C ARG A 2 19.95 15.72 4.83
N ILE A 3 18.99 15.51 3.94
CA ILE A 3 18.89 14.33 3.10
C ILE A 3 18.85 14.80 1.66
N ASN A 4 19.78 14.35 0.84
CA ASN A 4 19.78 14.60 -0.59
C ASN A 4 19.38 13.30 -1.30
N VAL A 5 18.29 13.37 -2.03
CA VAL A 5 17.80 12.27 -2.85
C VAL A 5 18.10 12.59 -4.30
N TRP A 6 18.71 11.66 -4.99
CA TRP A 6 19.05 11.80 -6.40
C TRP A 6 18.31 10.75 -7.21
N PHE A 7 17.50 11.20 -8.14
CA PHE A 7 16.91 10.32 -9.14
C PHE A 7 17.69 10.50 -10.43
N VAL A 8 18.31 9.42 -10.87
CA VAL A 8 19.02 9.36 -12.15
C VAL A 8 18.13 8.59 -13.11
N GLN A 9 17.71 9.22 -14.17
CA GLN A 9 16.99 8.51 -15.23
C GLN A 9 18.02 7.99 -16.22
N ASP A 10 18.23 6.67 -16.23
CA ASP A 10 19.00 5.99 -17.26
C ASP A 10 18.28 6.14 -18.60
N GLY A 11 18.99 6.70 -19.57
CA GLY A 11 18.48 6.97 -20.92
C GLY A 11 18.26 5.71 -21.78
N GLY A 12 17.73 4.65 -21.21
CA GLY A 12 17.40 3.42 -21.90
C GLY A 12 16.08 3.52 -22.66
N GLY A 13 16.07 4.19 -23.82
CA GLY A 13 14.93 4.14 -24.75
C GLY A 13 14.25 5.49 -25.00
N PHE A 14 14.28 5.85 -26.15
CA PHE A 14 13.87 6.93 -27.03
C PHE A 14 12.53 7.65 -26.82
N ASP A 15 11.89 7.64 -25.68
CA ASP A 15 10.68 8.45 -25.50
C ASP A 15 10.85 9.39 -24.31
N ALA A 16 11.01 10.67 -24.60
CA ALA A 16 10.71 11.70 -23.62
C ALA A 16 9.30 11.43 -23.05
N PRO A 17 9.11 11.45 -21.74
CA PRO A 17 7.78 11.24 -21.19
C PRO A 17 6.82 12.24 -21.84
N PRO A 18 5.60 11.81 -22.21
CA PRO A 18 4.65 12.71 -22.82
C PRO A 18 4.43 13.92 -21.91
N PRO A 19 4.28 15.12 -22.44
CA PRO A 19 4.06 16.31 -21.63
C PRO A 19 2.85 16.09 -20.73
N GLY A 20 3.04 16.19 -19.41
CA GLY A 20 2.02 15.93 -18.41
C GLY A 20 2.04 14.53 -17.78
N GLY A 21 2.98 13.67 -18.14
CA GLY A 21 3.15 12.36 -17.50
C GLY A 21 3.68 12.48 -16.06
N THR A 22 3.10 11.70 -15.13
CA THR A 22 3.62 11.59 -13.76
C THR A 22 4.51 10.35 -13.69
N THR A 23 5.76 10.52 -13.31
CA THR A 23 6.66 9.39 -13.01
C THR A 23 6.77 9.26 -11.50
N THR A 24 6.53 8.06 -10.98
CA THR A 24 6.70 7.76 -9.56
C THR A 24 8.03 7.04 -9.36
N ALA A 25 8.87 7.59 -8.51
CA ALA A 25 10.08 6.94 -8.06
C ALA A 25 10.07 6.88 -6.54
N ALA A 26 10.50 5.75 -5.97
CA ALA A 26 10.56 5.55 -4.53
C ALA A 26 11.97 5.17 -4.10
N GLN A 27 12.46 5.81 -3.03
CA GLN A 27 13.69 5.42 -2.38
C GLN A 27 13.44 5.29 -0.88
N VAL A 28 13.83 4.15 -0.31
CA VAL A 28 13.72 3.91 1.13
C VAL A 28 15.01 4.35 1.81
N VAL A 29 14.90 5.24 2.78
CA VAL A 29 16.00 5.64 3.66
C VAL A 29 15.66 5.14 5.05
N SER A 30 16.46 4.23 5.59
CA SER A 30 16.26 3.63 6.91
C SER A 30 17.31 4.09 7.92
N GLY A 31 17.03 3.91 9.21
CA GLY A 31 18.00 4.17 10.27
C GLY A 31 18.25 5.64 10.57
N LEU A 32 17.37 6.54 10.15
CA LEU A 32 17.50 7.96 10.48
C LEU A 32 17.15 8.20 11.95
N PRO A 33 18.05 8.87 12.72
CA PRO A 33 17.70 9.33 14.06
C PRO A 33 16.52 10.28 14.04
N ALA A 34 15.85 10.40 15.16
CA ALA A 34 14.82 11.40 15.36
C ALA A 34 15.35 12.82 15.13
N GLY A 35 14.58 13.64 14.43
CA GLY A 35 14.98 15.03 14.13
C GLY A 35 14.24 15.62 12.95
N THR A 36 14.50 16.90 12.72
CA THR A 36 13.99 17.59 11.52
C THR A 36 15.05 17.54 10.41
N TYR A 37 14.64 17.10 9.26
CA TYR A 37 15.48 16.95 8.08
C TYR A 37 14.97 17.83 6.95
N THR A 38 15.89 18.55 6.32
CA THR A 38 15.60 19.16 5.02
C THR A 38 15.87 18.12 3.94
N VAL A 39 14.83 17.71 3.23
CA VAL A 39 14.93 16.78 2.12
C VAL A 39 14.98 17.57 0.83
N THR A 40 16.01 17.32 0.04
CA THR A 40 16.16 17.93 -1.28
C THR A 40 16.09 16.83 -2.33
N ILE A 41 15.13 16.90 -3.22
CA ILE A 41 14.98 16.00 -4.35
C ILE A 41 15.65 16.65 -5.56
N ASN A 42 16.62 15.96 -6.10
CA ASN A 42 17.35 16.38 -7.29
C ASN A 42 17.04 15.37 -8.42
N TRP A 43 16.71 15.89 -9.58
CA TRP A 43 16.53 15.10 -10.79
C TRP A 43 17.75 15.32 -11.69
N ILE A 44 18.42 14.25 -12.05
CA ILE A 44 19.50 14.28 -13.04
C ILE A 44 19.02 13.51 -14.27
N TRP A 45 18.94 14.22 -15.37
CA TRP A 45 18.92 13.60 -16.70
C TRP A 45 20.36 13.29 -17.09
N ASP A 46 20.62 12.12 -17.63
CA ASP A 46 21.94 11.80 -18.14
C ASP A 46 22.34 12.83 -19.21
N PRO A 47 23.37 13.65 -18.95
CA PRO A 47 23.76 14.72 -19.87
C PRO A 47 24.30 14.22 -21.19
N SER A 48 24.55 12.92 -21.37
CA SER A 48 25.00 12.35 -22.63
C SER A 48 23.94 12.38 -23.73
N TYR A 49 22.67 12.63 -23.38
CA TYR A 49 21.55 12.62 -24.32
C TYR A 49 20.77 13.94 -24.45
N VAL A 50 21.09 14.97 -23.70
CA VAL A 50 20.34 16.23 -23.71
C VAL A 50 21.28 17.40 -23.95
N VAL A 51 21.11 18.02 -25.11
CA VAL A 51 21.90 19.23 -25.52
C VAL A 51 21.49 20.47 -24.71
N ASP A 52 20.31 20.43 -24.05
CA ASP A 52 19.81 21.48 -23.17
C ASP A 52 19.10 20.88 -21.94
N ALA A 53 19.88 20.42 -20.97
CA ALA A 53 19.33 20.03 -19.69
C ALA A 53 18.83 21.27 -18.92
N VAL A 54 17.54 21.53 -18.98
CA VAL A 54 16.90 22.41 -18.00
C VAL A 54 16.94 21.66 -16.67
N ALA A 55 17.89 21.99 -15.82
CA ALA A 55 17.90 21.54 -14.44
C ALA A 55 16.60 22.02 -13.80
N ASN A 56 15.64 21.11 -13.60
CA ASN A 56 14.49 21.41 -12.79
C ASN A 56 14.99 21.80 -11.42
N SER A 57 14.55 22.97 -10.93
CA SER A 57 14.93 23.46 -9.61
C SER A 57 14.67 22.36 -8.57
N PRO A 58 15.65 22.07 -7.70
CA PRO A 58 15.50 21.03 -6.70
C PRO A 58 14.27 21.32 -5.83
N GLN A 59 13.44 20.31 -5.62
CA GLN A 59 12.31 20.42 -4.72
C GLN A 59 12.78 20.17 -3.30
N THR A 60 12.43 21.07 -2.39
CA THR A 60 12.86 20.98 -1.00
C THR A 60 11.64 20.98 -0.07
N PHE A 61 11.61 20.05 0.88
CA PHE A 61 10.60 19.98 1.92
C PHE A 61 11.21 19.60 3.27
N GLN A 62 10.46 19.83 4.34
CA GLN A 62 10.86 19.44 5.69
C GLN A 62 10.25 18.08 6.04
N LEU A 63 11.10 17.14 6.44
CA LEU A 63 10.70 15.85 6.99
C LEU A 63 11.02 15.85 8.49
N VAL A 64 10.01 15.66 9.31
CA VAL A 64 10.19 15.49 10.76
C VAL A 64 10.12 14.00 11.07
N ILE A 65 11.25 13.42 11.48
CA ILE A 65 11.30 12.07 12.03
C ILE A 65 11.12 12.22 13.54
N GLY A 66 10.03 11.65 14.06
CA GLY A 66 9.70 11.75 15.46
C GLY A 66 10.88 11.34 16.35
N GLY A 67 11.39 12.28 17.13
CA GLY A 67 12.09 11.93 18.35
C GLY A 67 11.10 11.26 19.27
N ASN A 68 11.60 10.43 20.18
CA ASN A 68 10.82 9.90 21.27
C ASN A 68 9.93 11.01 21.84
N SER A 69 8.80 11.24 21.22
CA SER A 69 7.75 12.03 21.84
C SER A 69 7.25 11.13 22.96
N THR A 70 7.59 11.49 24.18
CA THR A 70 6.92 10.99 25.40
C THR A 70 5.44 11.42 25.44
N GLY A 71 4.89 11.83 24.32
CA GLY A 71 3.48 11.97 24.02
C GLY A 71 3.20 11.08 22.83
N THR A 72 2.79 9.86 23.11
CA THR A 72 2.24 8.93 22.12
C THR A 72 1.08 9.59 21.38
N SER A 73 1.37 10.19 20.21
CA SER A 73 0.32 10.19 19.20
C SER A 73 0.19 8.71 18.80
N PRO A 74 -0.91 8.03 19.14
CA PRO A 74 -1.07 6.64 18.81
C PRO A 74 -0.92 6.52 17.29
N PHE A 75 -0.22 5.47 16.82
CA PHE A 75 -0.14 5.17 15.40
C PHE A 75 -1.55 5.15 14.82
N GLY A 76 -1.74 5.84 13.73
CA GLY A 76 -3.00 5.83 13.01
C GLY A 76 -2.84 5.16 11.66
N ILE A 77 -3.80 4.32 11.28
CA ILE A 77 -3.85 3.72 9.95
C ILE A 77 -3.94 4.83 8.90
N GLY A 78 -3.00 4.83 7.98
CA GLY A 78 -2.94 5.74 6.84
C GLY A 78 -2.35 5.03 5.63
N ASN A 79 -2.11 5.76 4.55
CA ASN A 79 -1.63 5.19 3.28
C ASN A 79 -0.34 4.36 3.40
N GLY A 80 0.42 4.56 4.46
CA GLY A 80 1.67 3.81 4.70
C GLY A 80 1.49 2.31 4.93
N ILE A 81 0.28 1.83 5.22
CA ILE A 81 -0.01 0.40 5.36
C ILE A 81 -0.53 -0.24 4.06
N THR A 82 -0.80 0.54 3.03
CA THR A 82 -1.22 0.01 1.72
C THR A 82 -0.12 -0.87 1.14
N GLY A 83 -0.45 -2.10 0.81
CA GLY A 83 0.48 -3.08 0.25
C GLY A 83 0.15 -4.51 0.65
N ASN A 84 1.09 -5.41 0.38
CA ASN A 84 0.94 -6.82 0.69
C ASN A 84 1.49 -7.14 2.08
N TRP A 85 0.69 -7.86 2.85
CA TRP A 85 0.98 -8.28 4.22
C TRP A 85 0.89 -9.79 4.35
N TYR A 86 1.85 -10.39 5.01
CA TYR A 86 1.87 -11.83 5.24
C TYR A 86 2.61 -12.15 6.55
N ASP A 87 2.29 -13.33 7.11
CA ASP A 87 3.05 -13.89 8.20
C ASP A 87 4.21 -14.73 7.63
N PRO A 88 5.48 -14.43 7.96
CA PRO A 88 6.62 -15.20 7.49
C PRO A 88 6.57 -16.69 7.89
N ASP A 89 5.93 -17.01 9.02
CA ASP A 89 5.80 -18.38 9.51
C ASP A 89 4.71 -19.17 8.78
N GLU A 90 3.80 -18.47 8.08
CA GLU A 90 2.67 -19.04 7.34
C GLU A 90 2.71 -18.65 5.87
N SER A 91 3.83 -18.86 5.20
CA SER A 91 4.02 -18.48 3.80
C SER A 91 3.04 -19.20 2.86
N GLY A 92 2.54 -18.47 1.87
CA GLY A 92 1.61 -18.99 0.85
C GLY A 92 0.22 -18.38 0.90
N HIS A 93 -0.09 -17.62 1.93
CA HIS A 93 -1.29 -16.77 1.99
C HIS A 93 -0.96 -15.40 2.59
N GLY A 94 -1.87 -14.44 2.47
CA GLY A 94 -1.67 -13.09 2.96
C GLY A 94 -2.75 -12.13 2.49
N PHE A 95 -2.61 -10.89 2.90
CA PHE A 95 -3.56 -9.83 2.60
C PHE A 95 -2.94 -8.82 1.62
N SER A 96 -3.76 -8.35 0.69
CA SER A 96 -3.54 -7.07 0.02
C SER A 96 -4.40 -6.04 0.73
N LEU A 97 -3.80 -4.95 1.22
CA LEU A 97 -4.48 -3.89 1.96
C LEU A 97 -4.45 -2.59 1.17
N GLU A 98 -5.56 -1.86 1.19
CA GLU A 98 -5.65 -0.54 0.60
C GLU A 98 -6.43 0.41 1.52
N VAL A 99 -5.86 1.59 1.77
CA VAL A 99 -6.56 2.67 2.46
C VAL A 99 -7.27 3.53 1.44
N LEU A 100 -8.59 3.42 1.43
CA LEU A 100 -9.45 4.14 0.51
C LEU A 100 -9.76 5.56 1.02
N PRO A 101 -10.10 6.51 0.10
CA PRO A 101 -10.61 7.81 0.48
C PRO A 101 -11.80 7.71 1.45
N GLY A 102 -11.87 8.60 2.44
CA GLY A 102 -12.94 8.59 3.44
C GLY A 102 -12.68 7.71 4.66
N GLY A 103 -11.46 7.17 4.81
CA GLY A 103 -11.06 6.43 6.02
C GLY A 103 -11.61 4.99 6.06
N THR A 104 -11.66 4.34 4.93
CA THR A 104 -12.04 2.92 4.80
C THR A 104 -10.80 2.08 4.53
N LEU A 105 -10.65 0.98 5.25
CA LEU A 105 -9.68 -0.06 4.93
C LEU A 105 -10.37 -1.12 4.07
N LEU A 106 -9.78 -1.41 2.92
CA LEU A 106 -10.09 -2.56 2.07
C LEU A 106 -9.03 -3.63 2.30
N ALA A 107 -9.45 -4.88 2.42
CA ALA A 107 -8.58 -6.04 2.56
C ALA A 107 -9.04 -7.15 1.61
N GLU A 108 -8.09 -7.73 0.90
CA GLU A 108 -8.28 -8.93 0.10
C GLU A 108 -7.40 -10.03 0.66
N TRP A 109 -8.00 -11.07 1.20
CA TRP A 109 -7.28 -12.21 1.76
C TRP A 109 -7.18 -13.33 0.74
N PHE A 110 -5.97 -13.60 0.30
CA PHE A 110 -5.64 -14.76 -0.52
C PHE A 110 -5.30 -15.93 0.41
N VAL A 111 -6.13 -16.95 0.43
CA VAL A 111 -6.07 -18.03 1.43
C VAL A 111 -6.45 -19.37 0.78
N PHE A 112 -6.24 -20.44 1.51
CA PHE A 112 -6.73 -21.75 1.12
C PHE A 112 -8.01 -22.10 1.89
N ALA A 113 -8.99 -22.65 1.18
CA ALA A 113 -10.16 -23.23 1.81
C ALA A 113 -9.79 -24.52 2.59
N PRO A 114 -10.61 -24.97 3.55
CA PRO A 114 -10.33 -26.18 4.33
C PRO A 114 -10.12 -27.46 3.50
N ASN A 115 -10.62 -27.51 2.27
CA ASN A 115 -10.43 -28.60 1.32
C ASN A 115 -9.14 -28.47 0.49
N GLY A 116 -8.28 -27.46 0.76
CA GLY A 116 -7.05 -27.18 0.03
C GLY A 116 -7.24 -26.42 -1.27
N GLY A 117 -8.46 -26.06 -1.64
CA GLY A 117 -8.74 -25.20 -2.78
C GLY A 117 -8.29 -23.76 -2.51
N ARG A 118 -8.01 -23.01 -3.58
CA ARG A 118 -7.73 -21.57 -3.47
C ARG A 118 -9.03 -20.84 -3.14
N ASP A 119 -8.91 -19.86 -2.25
CA ASP A 119 -10.02 -19.01 -1.85
C ASP A 119 -9.54 -17.56 -1.75
N TRP A 120 -10.46 -16.64 -1.86
CA TRP A 120 -10.21 -15.23 -1.62
C TRP A 120 -11.42 -14.64 -0.91
N ILE A 121 -11.14 -13.81 0.07
CA ILE A 121 -12.15 -13.16 0.89
C ILE A 121 -11.88 -11.67 0.83
N VAL A 122 -12.92 -10.91 0.52
CA VAL A 122 -12.83 -9.45 0.45
C VAL A 122 -13.52 -8.86 1.66
N ALA A 123 -12.90 -7.85 2.28
CA ALA A 123 -13.47 -7.19 3.43
C ALA A 123 -13.24 -5.67 3.35
N ALA A 124 -14.21 -4.92 3.84
CA ALA A 124 -14.09 -3.47 3.94
C ALA A 124 -14.75 -2.96 5.22
N GLY A 125 -14.19 -1.89 5.77
CA GLY A 125 -14.75 -1.28 6.98
C GLY A 125 -14.01 -0.01 7.40
N PRO A 126 -14.58 0.74 8.36
CA PRO A 126 -14.03 2.01 8.79
C PRO A 126 -12.74 1.85 9.58
N ILE A 127 -11.83 2.79 9.38
CA ILE A 127 -10.62 2.95 10.16
C ILE A 127 -10.96 3.74 11.43
N ASN A 128 -10.46 3.25 12.58
CA ASN A 128 -10.56 3.91 13.87
C ASN A 128 -9.19 3.95 14.55
N GLY A 129 -8.49 5.05 14.39
CA GLY A 129 -7.13 5.19 14.91
C GLY A 129 -6.17 4.16 14.30
N ASN A 130 -5.64 3.27 15.11
CA ASN A 130 -4.74 2.20 14.68
C ASN A 130 -5.44 0.86 14.43
N THR A 131 -6.76 0.82 14.46
CA THR A 131 -7.56 -0.38 14.25
C THR A 131 -8.56 -0.20 13.12
N ALA A 132 -9.00 -1.31 12.53
CA ALA A 132 -10.11 -1.33 11.59
C ALA A 132 -10.87 -2.66 11.72
N THR A 133 -12.20 -2.57 11.83
CA THR A 133 -13.07 -3.74 11.81
C THR A 133 -13.83 -3.77 10.50
N LEU A 134 -13.66 -4.86 9.75
CA LEU A 134 -14.14 -5.01 8.39
C LEU A 134 -15.17 -6.12 8.30
N ASN A 135 -16.26 -5.87 7.57
CA ASN A 135 -17.17 -6.93 7.17
C ASN A 135 -16.59 -7.69 5.98
N ALA A 136 -16.50 -8.99 6.12
CA ALA A 136 -15.90 -9.88 5.13
C ALA A 136 -16.96 -10.69 4.38
N PHE A 137 -16.73 -10.91 3.11
CA PHE A 137 -17.60 -11.67 2.24
C PHE A 137 -16.80 -12.46 1.19
N ARG A 138 -17.39 -13.54 0.73
CA ARG A 138 -16.96 -14.29 -0.45
C ARG A 138 -17.81 -13.91 -1.64
N THR A 139 -17.24 -14.06 -2.81
CA THR A 139 -18.03 -14.17 -4.02
C THR A 139 -18.37 -15.65 -4.26
N ASP A 140 -19.63 -15.98 -4.18
CA ASP A 140 -20.13 -17.27 -4.66
C ASP A 140 -20.68 -17.11 -6.07
N GLY A 141 -20.37 -18.05 -6.96
CA GLY A 141 -20.78 -17.79 -8.30
C GLY A 141 -20.79 -18.95 -9.25
N ALA A 142 -21.98 -19.52 -9.40
CA ALA A 142 -22.30 -20.28 -10.61
C ALA A 142 -22.13 -19.45 -11.90
N GLY A 143 -22.03 -18.10 -11.80
CA GLY A 143 -21.86 -17.18 -12.91
C GLY A 143 -20.44 -16.66 -13.10
N GLY A 144 -19.50 -16.99 -12.21
CA GLY A 144 -18.11 -16.54 -12.27
C GLY A 144 -17.25 -17.24 -13.32
N LEU A 145 -17.77 -17.41 -14.52
CA LEU A 145 -17.03 -17.99 -15.63
C LEU A 145 -16.04 -16.97 -16.20
N PHE A 146 -14.91 -17.46 -16.66
CA PHE A 146 -13.91 -16.63 -17.33
C PHE A 146 -14.51 -15.94 -18.57
N PRO A 147 -14.16 -14.64 -18.81
CA PRO A 147 -14.63 -13.94 -20.02
C PRO A 147 -14.40 -14.75 -21.30
N PRO A 148 -15.28 -14.61 -22.29
CA PRO A 148 -16.44 -13.71 -22.38
C PRO A 148 -17.73 -14.23 -21.76
N ARG A 149 -17.71 -15.36 -21.06
CA ARG A 149 -18.91 -15.99 -20.46
C ARG A 149 -19.23 -15.50 -19.05
N TYR A 150 -18.54 -14.46 -18.60
CA TYR A 150 -18.80 -13.87 -17.29
C TYR A 150 -20.20 -13.22 -17.23
N ASN A 151 -20.98 -13.60 -16.23
CA ASN A 151 -22.28 -13.00 -15.96
C ASN A 151 -22.30 -12.36 -14.56
N PRO A 152 -22.13 -11.04 -14.45
CA PRO A 152 -22.09 -10.35 -13.17
C PRO A 152 -23.38 -10.50 -12.35
N ALA A 153 -24.54 -10.69 -13.00
CA ALA A 153 -25.83 -10.86 -12.30
C ALA A 153 -25.93 -12.22 -11.56
N ALA A 154 -25.09 -13.17 -11.89
CA ALA A 154 -25.07 -14.48 -11.24
C ALA A 154 -24.01 -14.56 -10.11
N VAL A 155 -23.22 -13.51 -9.91
CA VAL A 155 -22.24 -13.44 -8.83
C VAL A 155 -22.93 -12.87 -7.58
N GLN A 156 -22.80 -13.59 -6.46
CA GLN A 156 -23.37 -13.19 -5.17
C GLN A 156 -22.27 -12.93 -4.14
N ALA A 157 -22.41 -11.87 -3.38
CA ALA A 157 -21.60 -11.63 -2.20
C ALA A 157 -22.24 -12.37 -1.01
N VAL A 158 -21.55 -13.35 -0.47
CA VAL A 158 -22.00 -14.15 0.68
C VAL A 158 -21.22 -13.68 1.92
N PRO A 159 -21.89 -13.29 3.01
CA PRO A 159 -21.20 -12.92 4.24
C PRO A 159 -20.29 -14.05 4.71
N TRP A 160 -19.05 -13.72 5.03
CA TRP A 160 -18.06 -14.67 5.53
C TRP A 160 -17.79 -14.48 7.02
N GLY A 161 -17.82 -13.25 7.50
CA GLY A 161 -17.54 -12.92 8.89
C GLY A 161 -16.98 -11.52 9.05
N THR A 162 -16.09 -11.36 10.01
CA THR A 162 -15.40 -10.08 10.27
C THR A 162 -13.90 -10.27 10.38
N PHE A 163 -13.15 -9.24 10.00
CA PHE A 163 -11.74 -9.07 10.32
C PHE A 163 -11.55 -7.88 11.25
N THR A 164 -10.65 -8.01 12.21
CA THR A 164 -10.17 -6.89 13.02
C THR A 164 -8.67 -6.78 12.86
N PHE A 165 -8.24 -5.70 12.22
CA PHE A 165 -6.84 -5.33 12.08
C PHE A 165 -6.43 -4.36 13.18
N ALA A 166 -5.20 -4.52 13.70
CA ALA A 166 -4.57 -3.56 14.59
C ALA A 166 -3.10 -3.39 14.22
N PHE A 167 -2.66 -2.17 13.99
CA PHE A 167 -1.30 -1.85 13.58
C PHE A 167 -0.55 -1.11 14.69
N SER A 168 0.69 -1.48 14.91
CA SER A 168 1.59 -0.76 15.81
C SER A 168 2.44 0.27 15.07
N ASP A 169 2.71 0.03 13.79
CA ASP A 169 3.46 0.90 12.88
C ASP A 169 3.19 0.51 11.42
N CYS A 170 3.93 1.07 10.46
CA CYS A 170 3.76 0.79 9.04
C CYS A 170 4.22 -0.60 8.58
N ASN A 171 4.85 -1.39 9.44
CA ASN A 171 5.43 -2.70 9.09
C ASN A 171 4.93 -3.83 10.00
N ASN A 172 4.26 -3.49 11.11
CA ASN A 172 3.82 -4.46 12.09
C ASN A 172 2.34 -4.28 12.42
N GLY A 173 1.61 -5.36 12.34
CA GLY A 173 0.20 -5.43 12.67
C GLY A 173 -0.24 -6.83 13.02
N THR A 174 -1.45 -6.94 13.53
CA THR A 174 -2.13 -8.20 13.80
C THR A 174 -3.48 -8.19 13.13
N VAL A 175 -3.98 -9.37 12.79
CA VAL A 175 -5.33 -9.58 12.31
C VAL A 175 -5.97 -10.71 13.10
N SER A 176 -7.23 -10.52 13.48
CA SER A 176 -8.09 -11.58 13.98
C SER A 176 -9.34 -11.67 13.11
N TRP A 177 -9.95 -12.85 13.06
CA TRP A 177 -11.14 -13.08 12.26
C TRP A 177 -12.17 -13.93 13.00
N GLU A 178 -13.43 -13.64 12.71
CA GLU A 178 -14.57 -14.38 13.23
C GLU A 178 -15.47 -14.77 12.05
N PRO A 179 -15.41 -16.03 11.58
CA PRO A 179 -16.31 -16.50 10.54
C PRO A 179 -17.77 -16.50 11.02
N THR A 180 -18.69 -16.21 10.12
CA THR A 180 -20.13 -16.42 10.37
C THR A 180 -20.39 -17.92 10.45
N ALA A 181 -21.10 -18.38 11.49
CA ALA A 181 -21.46 -19.77 11.70
C ALA A 181 -22.44 -20.27 10.63
#